data_bb4eee855dc017de36426a1b7c419a22
#
_entry.id   bb4eee855dc017de36426a1b7c419a22
#
_cell.length_a   1.000
_cell.length_b   1.000
_cell.length_c   1.000
_cell.angle_alpha   90.00
_cell.angle_beta   90.00
_cell.angle_gamma   90.00
#
_symmetry.space_group_name_H-M   'P 1'
#
loop_
_entity.id
_entity.type
_entity.pdbx_description
1 polymer ?
#
loop_
_entity_poly.entity_id
_entity_poly.type
_entity_poly.pdbx_seq_one_letter_code
_entity_poly.pdbx_strand_id
1 'polypeptide(L)'
;MSFLIDLPEHLHGLMEVLPRHTCATIHLMLARIAELAAHWPPDDARWKQLAYHDDEGLRFYVQGCCVRLCLEPETRRVVVREIGRVVVRLPSERFDSETSAEHASASP
;
A
#
# COMPACT_ATOMS: atom_id res chain seq x y z
N MET A 1 -3.94 18.71 -14.48
CA MET A 1 -2.61 18.13 -14.64
C MET A 1 -2.30 17.17 -13.53
N SER A 2 -1.77 16.02 -13.88
CA SER A 2 -1.41 15.04 -12.87
C SER A 2 -0.15 15.43 -12.14
N PHE A 3 -0.01 14.96 -10.91
CA PHE A 3 1.25 15.05 -10.20
C PHE A 3 2.26 14.09 -10.83
N LEU A 4 3.54 14.36 -10.67
CA LEU A 4 4.58 13.44 -11.10
C LEU A 4 4.76 12.35 -10.03
N ILE A 5 4.97 11.12 -10.49
CA ILE A 5 5.22 10.01 -9.58
C ILE A 5 6.72 9.92 -9.37
N ASP A 6 7.14 10.04 -8.11
CA ASP A 6 8.54 9.93 -7.75
C ASP A 6 8.74 8.57 -7.07
N LEU A 7 9.32 7.63 -7.80
CA LEU A 7 9.66 6.32 -7.28
C LEU A 7 11.17 6.28 -7.05
N PRO A 8 11.61 6.37 -5.79
CA PRO A 8 13.05 6.41 -5.51
C PRO A 8 13.78 5.19 -6.07
N GLU A 9 15.03 5.39 -6.41
CA GLU A 9 15.81 4.35 -7.07
C GLU A 9 15.91 3.08 -6.24
N HIS A 10 16.02 3.21 -4.94
CA HIS A 10 16.14 2.03 -4.07
C HIS A 10 14.90 1.15 -4.09
N LEU A 11 13.77 1.66 -4.57
CA LEU A 11 12.55 0.87 -4.67
C LEU A 11 12.38 0.20 -6.03
N HIS A 12 13.20 0.57 -7.01
CA HIS A 12 13.09 -0.02 -8.35
C HIS A 12 13.35 -1.52 -8.31
N GLY A 13 14.34 -1.96 -7.54
CA GLY A 13 14.64 -3.37 -7.42
C GLY A 13 13.52 -4.17 -6.81
N LEU A 14 12.80 -3.57 -5.85
CA LEU A 14 11.66 -4.22 -5.24
C LEU A 14 10.53 -4.40 -6.26
N MET A 15 10.31 -3.40 -7.10
CA MET A 15 9.28 -3.49 -8.13
C MET A 15 9.61 -4.57 -9.14
N GLU A 16 10.88 -4.76 -9.45
CA GLU A 16 11.29 -5.73 -10.46
C GLU A 16 11.08 -7.17 -10.02
N VAL A 17 11.08 -7.44 -8.71
CA VAL A 17 10.88 -8.81 -8.24
C VAL A 17 9.41 -9.15 -7.99
N LEU A 18 8.51 -8.19 -8.15
CA LEU A 18 7.08 -8.45 -7.98
C LEU A 18 6.51 -9.11 -9.23
N PRO A 19 5.45 -9.91 -9.08
CA PRO A 19 4.74 -10.43 -10.25
C PRO A 19 4.31 -9.28 -11.16
N ARG A 20 4.32 -9.55 -12.47
CA ARG A 20 4.06 -8.53 -13.46
C ARG A 20 2.71 -7.85 -13.24
N HIS A 21 1.67 -8.62 -12.96
CA HIS A 21 0.33 -8.05 -12.78
C HIS A 21 0.24 -7.24 -11.49
N THR A 22 0.97 -7.62 -10.44
CA THR A 22 1.02 -6.84 -9.20
C THR A 22 1.67 -5.49 -9.48
N CYS A 23 2.78 -5.50 -10.18
CA CYS A 23 3.50 -4.30 -10.56
C CYS A 23 2.61 -3.37 -11.39
N ALA A 24 1.90 -3.94 -12.37
CA ALA A 24 0.98 -3.17 -13.21
C ALA A 24 -0.13 -2.52 -12.38
N THR A 25 -0.69 -3.25 -11.42
CA THR A 25 -1.75 -2.72 -10.57
C THR A 25 -1.23 -1.59 -9.69
N ILE A 26 -0.01 -1.74 -9.16
CA ILE A 26 0.59 -0.67 -8.37
C ILE A 26 0.76 0.59 -9.21
N HIS A 27 1.26 0.44 -10.45
CA HIS A 27 1.40 1.60 -11.34
C HIS A 27 0.07 2.25 -11.67
N LEU A 28 -0.98 1.46 -11.86
CA LEU A 28 -2.31 2.01 -12.11
C LEU A 28 -2.82 2.81 -10.91
N MET A 29 -2.62 2.29 -9.71
CA MET A 29 -3.03 3.00 -8.50
C MET A 29 -2.26 4.29 -8.33
N LEU A 30 -0.95 4.25 -8.55
CA LEU A 30 -0.14 5.46 -8.46
C LEU A 30 -0.58 6.50 -9.48
N ALA A 31 -0.86 6.07 -10.70
CA ALA A 31 -1.34 6.99 -11.73
C ALA A 31 -2.67 7.61 -11.36
N ARG A 32 -3.58 6.82 -10.78
CA ARG A 32 -4.87 7.31 -10.33
C ARG A 32 -4.70 8.35 -9.22
N ILE A 33 -3.85 8.04 -8.26
CA ILE A 33 -3.58 8.95 -7.16
C ILE A 33 -2.97 10.26 -7.69
N ALA A 34 -2.05 10.15 -8.66
CA ALA A 34 -1.42 11.31 -9.24
C ALA A 34 -2.43 12.22 -9.95
N GLU A 35 -3.42 11.63 -10.61
CA GLU A 35 -4.49 12.42 -11.24
C GLU A 35 -5.35 13.12 -10.20
N LEU A 36 -5.75 12.38 -9.17
CA LEU A 36 -6.63 12.93 -8.13
C LEU A 36 -5.93 13.97 -7.29
N ALA A 37 -4.61 13.85 -7.11
CA ALA A 37 -3.86 14.81 -6.33
C ALA A 37 -3.90 16.21 -6.93
N ALA A 38 -4.15 16.31 -8.22
CA ALA A 38 -4.33 17.63 -8.87
C ALA A 38 -5.61 18.31 -8.42
N HIS A 39 -6.56 17.55 -7.84
CA HIS A 39 -7.86 18.06 -7.46
C HIS A 39 -8.15 17.95 -5.97
N TRP A 40 -7.51 17.01 -5.28
CA TRP A 40 -7.77 16.73 -3.87
C TRP A 40 -6.55 17.13 -3.05
N PRO A 41 -6.69 18.03 -2.08
CA PRO A 41 -5.59 18.35 -1.16
C PRO A 41 -5.18 17.11 -0.36
N PRO A 42 -3.97 17.10 0.19
CA PRO A 42 -3.49 15.92 0.96
C PRO A 42 -4.37 15.55 2.14
N ASP A 43 -5.09 16.52 2.72
CA ASP A 43 -5.93 16.26 3.88
C ASP A 43 -7.40 16.05 3.51
N ASP A 44 -7.71 15.89 2.23
CA ASP A 44 -9.09 15.70 1.78
C ASP A 44 -9.61 14.34 2.26
N ALA A 45 -10.81 14.35 2.84
CA ALA A 45 -11.40 13.13 3.36
C ALA A 45 -11.69 12.08 2.29
N ARG A 46 -11.79 12.50 1.03
CA ARG A 46 -12.06 11.57 -0.08
C ARG A 46 -10.94 10.56 -0.28
N TRP A 47 -9.72 10.86 0.17
CA TRP A 47 -8.62 9.92 0.07
C TRP A 47 -8.92 8.60 0.77
N LYS A 48 -9.75 8.64 1.82
CA LYS A 48 -10.10 7.43 2.55
C LYS A 48 -10.91 6.43 1.72
N GLN A 49 -11.45 6.86 0.60
CA GLN A 49 -12.18 5.97 -0.30
C GLN A 49 -11.24 5.13 -1.17
N LEU A 50 -10.00 5.55 -1.32
CA LEU A 50 -9.04 4.87 -2.15
C LEU A 50 -7.95 4.16 -1.37
N ALA A 51 -7.61 4.68 -0.20
CA ALA A 51 -6.43 4.24 0.53
C ALA A 51 -6.59 4.53 2.00
N TYR A 52 -5.73 3.97 2.80
CA TYR A 52 -5.64 4.37 4.20
C TYR A 52 -4.94 5.71 4.25
N HIS A 53 -5.50 6.64 5.00
CA HIS A 53 -5.03 8.01 5.06
C HIS A 53 -4.77 8.36 6.52
N ASP A 54 -3.53 8.69 6.84
CA ASP A 54 -3.15 9.08 8.19
C ASP A 54 -2.16 10.24 8.11
N ASP A 55 -1.55 10.58 9.25
CA ASP A 55 -0.64 11.72 9.33
C ASP A 55 0.60 11.52 8.48
N GLU A 56 0.94 10.29 8.16
CA GLU A 56 2.15 9.99 7.40
C GLU A 56 1.90 9.95 5.91
N GLY A 57 0.66 10.07 5.47
CA GLY A 57 0.33 10.06 4.06
C GLY A 57 -0.69 9.00 3.71
N LEU A 58 -0.49 8.40 2.54
CA LEU A 58 -1.42 7.40 2.02
C LEU A 58 -0.76 6.03 1.98
N ARG A 59 -1.57 5.00 2.12
CA ARG A 59 -1.11 3.63 2.11
C ARG A 59 -2.16 2.76 1.45
N PHE A 60 -1.77 1.99 0.46
CA PHE A 60 -2.71 1.05 -0.16
C PHE A 60 -2.07 -0.33 -0.28
N TYR A 61 -2.92 -1.33 -0.46
CA TYR A 61 -2.49 -2.72 -0.53
C TYR A 61 -2.88 -3.31 -1.87
N VAL A 62 -1.94 -4.02 -2.48
CA VAL A 62 -2.17 -4.71 -3.75
C VAL A 62 -1.57 -6.09 -3.63
N GLN A 63 -2.42 -7.11 -3.60
CA GLN A 63 -1.98 -8.51 -3.68
C GLN A 63 -0.82 -8.85 -2.75
N GLY A 64 -0.99 -8.52 -1.49
CA GLY A 64 0.02 -8.84 -0.49
C GLY A 64 1.16 -7.85 -0.40
N CYS A 65 1.08 -6.75 -1.13
CA CYS A 65 2.07 -5.69 -1.04
C CYS A 65 1.44 -4.45 -0.45
N CYS A 66 2.20 -3.74 0.37
CA CYS A 66 1.79 -2.45 0.93
C CYS A 66 2.64 -1.37 0.29
N VAL A 67 1.97 -0.33 -0.23
CA VAL A 67 2.65 0.81 -0.82
C VAL A 67 2.32 2.04 0.01
N ARG A 68 3.35 2.71 0.49
CA ARG A 68 3.21 3.95 1.27
C ARG A 68 3.75 5.10 0.46
N LEU A 69 3.03 6.19 0.47
CA LEU A 69 3.41 7.37 -0.31
C LEU A 69 2.98 8.64 0.40
N CYS A 70 3.57 9.74 0.00
CA CYS A 70 3.20 11.07 0.46
C CYS A 70 2.89 11.93 -0.73
N LEU A 71 1.94 12.86 -0.54
CA LEU A 71 1.62 13.86 -1.54
C LEU A 71 2.39 15.13 -1.21
N GLU A 72 3.12 15.65 -2.19
CA GLU A 72 3.85 16.92 -2.02
C GLU A 72 3.26 17.94 -2.98
N PRO A 73 2.26 18.70 -2.53
CA PRO A 73 1.58 19.65 -3.43
C PRO A 73 2.49 20.76 -3.93
N GLU A 74 3.47 21.15 -3.12
CA GLU A 74 4.35 22.25 -3.49
C GLU A 74 5.21 21.92 -4.71
N THR A 75 5.65 20.67 -4.81
CA THR A 75 6.44 20.21 -5.93
C THR A 75 5.61 19.41 -6.92
N ARG A 76 4.33 19.21 -6.63
CA ARG A 76 3.37 18.47 -7.44
C ARG A 76 3.87 17.06 -7.69
N ARG A 77 4.27 16.36 -6.63
CA ARG A 77 4.79 15.01 -6.73
C ARG A 77 4.05 14.05 -5.79
N VAL A 78 3.92 12.82 -6.25
CA VAL A 78 3.52 11.68 -5.43
C VAL A 78 4.81 10.93 -5.12
N VAL A 79 5.26 10.99 -3.88
CA VAL A 79 6.55 10.42 -3.50
C VAL A 79 6.30 9.08 -2.84
N VAL A 80 6.74 8.00 -3.49
CA VAL A 80 6.60 6.65 -2.94
C VAL A 80 7.67 6.47 -1.88
N ARG A 81 7.25 6.12 -0.68
CA ARG A 81 8.17 5.99 0.46
C ARG A 81 8.60 4.56 0.70
N GLU A 82 7.67 3.64 0.51
CA GLU A 82 7.94 2.26 0.89
C GLU A 82 7.08 1.32 0.09
N ILE A 83 7.66 0.21 -0.32
CA ILE A 83 6.93 -0.90 -0.91
C ILE A 83 7.37 -2.14 -0.13
N GLY A 84 6.43 -2.83 0.50
CA GLY A 84 6.76 -3.97 1.31
C GLY A 84 5.76 -5.08 1.17
N ARG A 85 6.15 -6.28 1.57
CA ARG A 85 5.25 -7.41 1.58
C ARG A 85 4.52 -7.45 2.91
N VAL A 86 3.24 -7.80 2.84
CA VAL A 86 2.42 -7.93 4.03
C VAL A 86 2.11 -9.38 4.22
N VAL A 87 2.43 -9.89 5.40
CA VAL A 87 2.09 -11.25 5.79
C VAL A 87 0.94 -11.15 6.75
N VAL A 88 -0.21 -11.67 6.33
CA VAL A 88 -1.39 -11.68 7.18
C VAL A 88 -1.48 -13.02 7.86
N ARG A 89 -1.45 -13.02 9.18
CA ARG A 89 -1.61 -14.24 9.94
C ARG A 89 -3.04 -14.32 10.42
N LEU A 90 -3.70 -15.38 10.02
CA LEU A 90 -5.05 -15.60 10.47
C LEU A 90 -5.03 -16.14 11.89
N PRO A 91 -6.03 -15.81 12.69
CA PRO A 91 -6.07 -16.33 14.07
C PRO A 91 -5.97 -17.83 14.15
N SER A 92 -6.54 -18.55 13.20
CA SER A 92 -6.47 -20.00 13.20
C SER A 92 -5.06 -20.52 13.06
N GLU A 93 -4.20 -19.79 12.40
CA GLU A 93 -2.83 -20.21 12.23
C GLU A 93 -2.02 -20.12 13.52
N ARG A 94 -2.45 -19.27 14.40
CA ARG A 94 -1.76 -19.12 15.67
C ARG A 94 -2.06 -20.23 16.65
N PHE A 95 -3.18 -20.93 16.43
CA PHE A 95 -3.58 -21.98 17.34
C PHE A 95 -3.04 -23.32 16.96
N ASP A 96 -2.49 -23.43 15.85
CA ASP A 96 -1.85 -24.65 15.50
C ASP A 96 -0.61 -24.84 16.23
N SER A 97 -0.53 -24.06 16.80
CA SER A 97 0.51 -24.27 17.61
C SER A 97 -0.01 -24.40 18.91
N GLU A 98 -1.12 -24.23 18.46
CA GLU A 98 -1.68 -24.23 19.20
C GLU A 98 -2.48 -24.61 19.14
N THR A 99 -2.96 -24.45 18.77
CA THR A 99 -3.46 -24.94 18.87
C THR A 99 -3.78 -25.33 18.72
N SER A 100 -3.94 -25.41 18.69
CA SER A 100 -4.11 -25.83 18.80
C SER A 100 -4.49 -25.85 19.00
N ALA A 101 -4.81 -25.74 19.18
CA ALA A 101 -5.09 -25.83 19.54
C ALA A 101 -5.66 -25.71 19.68
N GLU A 102 -6.02 -25.28 19.55
CA GLU A 102 -6.33 -25.27 19.80
C GLU A 102 -6.58 -25.43 19.64
N HIS A 103 -7.20 -25.31 19.67
CA HIS A 103 -7.33 -25.70 19.59
C HIS A 103 -7.42 -26.04 19.63
N ALA A 104 -7.84 -26.08 19.64
CA ALA A 104 -7.87 -26.49 19.82
C ALA A 104 -8.25 -26.69 19.91
N SER A 105 -8.69 -26.55 19.96
CA SER A 105 -8.82 -26.80 20.18
C SER A 105 -9.12 -26.84 20.07
N ALA A 106 -9.58 -26.61 20.14
CA ALA A 106 -9.56 -26.72 20.21
C ALA A 106 -9.74 -26.77 20.07
N SER A 107 -10.18 -26.48 20.04
CA SER A 107 -10.04 -26.54 20.05
C SER A 107 -10.06 -26.57 19.97
N PRO A 108 -10.51 -26.51 20.01
CA PRO A 108 -10.35 -26.41 20.06
C PRO A 108 -10.18 -26.45 19.92
#